data_e836a082373851be123b354c4c9a5e6e
#
_entry.id   e836a082373851be123b354c4c9a5e6e
#
_cell.length_a   1.000
_cell.length_b   1.000
_cell.length_c   1.000
_cell.angle_alpha   90.00
_cell.angle_beta   90.00
_cell.angle_gamma   90.00
#
_symmetry.space_group_name_H-M   'P 1'
#
loop_
_entity.id
_entity.type
_entity.pdbx_description
1 polymer ?
#
loop_
_entity_poly.entity_id
_entity_poly.type
_entity_poly.pdbx_seq_one_letter_code
_entity_poly.pdbx_strand_id
1 'polypeptide(L)'
;MKKTIHSRRIASSLLALAALAASGSVLAAGNAILAIGQQPETLDPYNTNTTMTTAVTKTFYEGLFQFDKDLKVRNVLAESYDVSKDGLVYTFKLRAGVKFHDGTEFNAAAVKTNLDRVMNPENRLLRATQFNRIAKVEAVNPLSLRITLKEPFGPFINSLAHASAAIISPAALQKWGKDIAFHPVGTGPFEFVEWKQTEAIVGKKFDGYWKKGYPKVDGVSWKPVLENNTRAAMLQTGEADFAYPLPYEQAAILKKVDKIEVVT
;
A
#
# COMPACT_ATOMS: atom_id res chain seq x y z
N MET A 1 -0.03 -88.56 25.09
CA MET A 1 0.59 -88.03 23.85
C MET A 1 0.76 -86.54 23.97
N LYS A 2 2.01 -86.11 24.04
CA LYS A 2 2.44 -84.67 24.22
C LYS A 2 2.35 -83.95 22.90
N LYS A 3 1.84 -82.73 22.87
CA LYS A 3 2.18 -81.78 21.85
C LYS A 3 2.44 -80.36 22.48
N THR A 4 3.68 -80.04 22.46
CA THR A 4 4.32 -78.78 22.79
C THR A 4 3.98 -77.80 21.70
N ILE A 5 3.48 -76.60 22.01
CA ILE A 5 3.38 -75.55 21.07
C ILE A 5 4.24 -74.33 21.58
N HIS A 6 5.12 -73.93 20.70
CA HIS A 6 6.15 -72.91 20.91
C HIS A 6 5.54 -71.49 21.00
N SER A 7 5.98 -70.77 22.04
CA SER A 7 5.88 -69.36 22.12
C SER A 7 6.87 -68.66 21.16
N ARG A 8 6.42 -67.92 20.19
CA ARG A 8 7.23 -67.02 19.40
C ARG A 8 6.83 -65.59 19.68
N ARG A 9 7.77 -64.89 20.18
CA ARG A 9 7.92 -63.49 20.44
C ARG A 9 7.24 -62.60 19.38
N ILE A 10 6.41 -61.67 19.84
CA ILE A 10 6.08 -60.43 19.13
C ILE A 10 6.58 -59.29 20.01
N ALA A 11 7.81 -58.95 19.77
CA ALA A 11 8.40 -57.73 20.28
C ALA A 11 9.03 -57.01 19.07
N SER A 12 8.35 -56.05 18.48
CA SER A 12 8.93 -55.03 17.57
C SER A 12 7.77 -54.36 16.80
N SER A 13 7.21 -53.31 17.30
CA SER A 13 6.46 -52.29 16.51
C SER A 13 5.84 -51.20 17.42
N LEU A 14 6.68 -50.55 18.22
CA LEU A 14 6.27 -49.39 19.03
C LEU A 14 7.36 -48.32 19.01
N LEU A 15 7.82 -47.99 17.79
CA LEU A 15 8.79 -46.85 17.62
C LEU A 15 8.61 -46.21 16.24
N ALA A 16 7.41 -45.77 15.89
CA ALA A 16 7.17 -45.01 14.66
C ALA A 16 5.89 -44.18 14.75
N LEU A 17 5.68 -43.40 15.83
CA LEU A 17 4.55 -42.46 15.88
C LEU A 17 4.84 -41.26 16.83
N ALA A 18 6.03 -40.67 16.72
CA ALA A 18 6.36 -39.46 17.48
C ALA A 18 7.08 -38.42 16.63
N ALA A 19 6.79 -38.31 15.35
CA ALA A 19 7.42 -37.36 14.44
C ALA A 19 6.40 -36.64 13.53
N LEU A 20 5.20 -36.31 14.05
CA LEU A 20 4.22 -35.55 13.28
C LEU A 20 3.40 -34.62 14.22
N ALA A 21 4.06 -33.71 14.91
CA ALA A 21 3.35 -32.67 15.66
C ALA A 21 4.19 -31.39 15.81
N ALA A 22 4.90 -31.00 14.77
CA ALA A 22 5.48 -29.67 14.66
C ALA A 22 5.00 -29.00 13.36
N SER A 23 3.75 -29.23 13.00
CA SER A 23 3.05 -28.31 12.09
C SER A 23 2.76 -27.07 12.89
N GLY A 24 3.75 -26.18 12.94
CA GLY A 24 3.51 -24.81 13.38
C GLY A 24 2.32 -24.29 12.57
N SER A 25 1.21 -24.06 13.24
CA SER A 25 0.08 -23.33 12.68
C SER A 25 0.64 -21.99 12.23
N VAL A 26 0.99 -21.88 10.97
CA VAL A 26 1.03 -20.59 10.30
C VAL A 26 -0.41 -20.10 10.42
N LEU A 27 -0.68 -19.25 11.41
CA LEU A 27 -1.92 -18.49 11.47
C LEU A 27 -2.02 -17.85 10.10
N ALA A 28 -2.95 -18.31 9.28
CA ALA A 28 -3.26 -17.66 8.02
C ALA A 28 -3.57 -16.20 8.39
N ALA A 29 -2.73 -15.29 7.93
CA ALA A 29 -2.93 -13.90 8.20
C ALA A 29 -4.19 -13.49 7.43
N GLY A 30 -5.29 -13.25 8.16
CA GLY A 30 -6.60 -12.96 7.57
C GLY A 30 -6.60 -11.67 6.75
N ASN A 31 -7.71 -11.40 6.11
CA ASN A 31 -7.94 -10.13 5.42
C ASN A 31 -8.30 -9.03 6.44
N ALA A 32 -7.63 -7.90 6.36
CA ALA A 32 -7.99 -6.72 7.15
C ALA A 32 -9.23 -6.03 6.56
N ILE A 33 -10.22 -5.76 7.37
CA ILE A 33 -11.46 -5.07 7.00
C ILE A 33 -11.45 -3.65 7.57
N LEU A 34 -11.49 -2.66 6.67
CA LEU A 34 -11.45 -1.24 7.01
C LEU A 34 -12.79 -0.58 6.66
N ALA A 35 -13.57 -0.24 7.68
CA ALA A 35 -14.83 0.47 7.53
C ALA A 35 -14.59 1.98 7.42
N ILE A 36 -14.98 2.58 6.29
CA ILE A 36 -14.73 3.99 5.98
C ILE A 36 -16.01 4.78 5.78
N GLY A 37 -16.01 6.02 6.25
CA GLY A 37 -17.21 6.89 6.24
C GLY A 37 -17.48 7.60 4.92
N GLN A 38 -16.78 7.25 3.85
CA GLN A 38 -16.93 7.89 2.55
C GLN A 38 -16.68 6.87 1.42
N GLN A 39 -17.46 6.98 0.36
CA GLN A 39 -17.20 6.25 -0.89
C GLN A 39 -16.02 6.90 -1.62
N PRO A 40 -14.93 6.16 -1.93
CA PRO A 40 -13.92 6.65 -2.85
C PRO A 40 -14.50 6.90 -4.26
N GLU A 41 -14.06 7.97 -4.89
CA GLU A 41 -14.54 8.37 -6.22
C GLU A 41 -13.59 7.93 -7.36
N THR A 42 -12.35 7.62 -7.02
CA THR A 42 -11.30 7.23 -7.97
C THR A 42 -10.18 6.49 -7.25
N LEU A 43 -9.39 5.72 -7.97
CA LEU A 43 -8.12 5.17 -7.47
C LEU A 43 -6.91 5.75 -8.23
N ASP A 44 -7.10 6.82 -9.03
CA ASP A 44 -6.00 7.61 -9.57
C ASP A 44 -5.50 8.60 -8.51
N PRO A 45 -4.27 8.44 -7.96
CA PRO A 45 -3.76 9.28 -6.88
C PRO A 45 -3.57 10.75 -7.28
N TYR A 46 -3.46 11.03 -8.58
CA TYR A 46 -3.35 12.40 -9.10
C TYR A 46 -4.69 13.08 -9.33
N ASN A 47 -5.79 12.34 -9.29
CA ASN A 47 -7.13 12.87 -9.61
C ASN A 47 -8.09 12.86 -8.42
N THR A 48 -7.57 12.95 -7.21
CA THR A 48 -8.36 13.11 -5.98
C THR A 48 -7.79 14.20 -5.09
N ASN A 49 -8.65 14.87 -4.32
CA ASN A 49 -8.26 15.79 -3.25
C ASN A 49 -8.91 15.45 -1.91
N THR A 50 -9.62 14.31 -1.83
CA THR A 50 -10.19 13.82 -0.58
C THR A 50 -9.17 12.98 0.22
N THR A 51 -9.17 13.15 1.53
CA THR A 51 -8.28 12.43 2.44
C THR A 51 -8.55 10.93 2.41
N MET A 52 -9.83 10.55 2.35
CA MET A 52 -10.22 9.13 2.36
C MET A 52 -9.76 8.40 1.11
N THR A 53 -10.03 8.94 -0.08
CA THR A 53 -9.55 8.34 -1.34
C THR A 53 -8.03 8.26 -1.35
N THR A 54 -7.35 9.32 -0.87
CA THR A 54 -5.88 9.32 -0.73
C THR A 54 -5.39 8.20 0.21
N ALA A 55 -6.10 7.90 1.30
CA ALA A 55 -5.76 6.80 2.20
C ALA A 55 -5.92 5.43 1.50
N VAL A 56 -7.02 5.24 0.77
CA VAL A 56 -7.27 4.00 -0.01
C VAL A 56 -6.21 3.79 -1.10
N THR A 57 -5.82 4.84 -1.82
CA THR A 57 -4.81 4.73 -2.89
C THR A 57 -3.44 4.29 -2.37
N LYS A 58 -3.07 4.63 -1.13
CA LYS A 58 -1.82 4.17 -0.47
C LYS A 58 -1.75 2.64 -0.30
N THR A 59 -2.85 1.94 -0.41
CA THR A 59 -2.88 0.47 -0.42
C THR A 59 -2.13 -0.09 -1.63
N PHE A 60 -2.27 0.57 -2.78
CA PHE A 60 -1.80 0.08 -4.07
C PHE A 60 -0.54 0.80 -4.56
N TYR A 61 -0.31 2.02 -4.09
CA TYR A 61 0.74 2.89 -4.63
C TYR A 61 1.72 3.36 -3.56
N GLU A 62 2.94 3.59 -3.99
CA GLU A 62 3.97 4.26 -3.23
C GLU A 62 4.58 5.41 -4.03
N GLY A 63 5.10 6.41 -3.32
CA GLY A 63 5.89 7.51 -3.89
C GLY A 63 7.37 7.34 -3.63
N LEU A 64 8.18 8.31 -4.05
CA LEU A 64 9.60 8.35 -3.74
C LEU A 64 9.83 8.45 -2.23
N PHE A 65 8.96 9.17 -1.54
CA PHE A 65 8.96 9.41 -0.10
C PHE A 65 7.56 9.24 0.47
N GLN A 66 7.44 9.17 1.79
CA GLN A 66 6.17 9.21 2.51
C GLN A 66 6.35 9.93 3.84
N PHE A 67 5.26 10.39 4.43
CA PHE A 67 5.23 10.81 5.83
C PHE A 67 5.02 9.61 6.74
N ASP A 68 5.76 9.55 7.86
CA ASP A 68 5.47 8.63 8.95
C ASP A 68 4.37 9.20 9.88
N LYS A 69 4.06 8.47 10.96
CA LYS A 69 3.06 8.88 11.96
C LYS A 69 3.41 10.21 12.67
N ASP A 70 4.67 10.60 12.69
CA ASP A 70 5.16 11.84 13.30
C ASP A 70 5.35 12.96 12.25
N LEU A 71 4.77 12.79 11.05
CA LEU A 71 4.88 13.67 9.89
C LEU A 71 6.32 13.90 9.40
N LYS A 72 7.24 13.00 9.73
CA LYS A 72 8.62 13.04 9.22
C LYS A 72 8.68 12.33 7.88
N VAL A 73 9.43 12.93 6.95
CA VAL A 73 9.66 12.33 5.63
C VAL A 73 10.53 11.08 5.77
N ARG A 74 10.10 9.99 5.14
CA ARG A 74 10.80 8.71 5.06
C ARG A 74 11.03 8.34 3.61
N ASN A 75 12.20 7.77 3.34
CA ASN A 75 12.55 7.22 2.05
C ASN A 75 11.72 5.95 1.76
N VAL A 76 11.18 5.84 0.55
CA VAL A 76 10.42 4.67 0.07
C VAL A 76 11.05 4.16 -1.21
N LEU A 77 10.63 4.67 -2.37
CA LEU A 77 11.18 4.29 -3.67
C LEU A 77 12.48 5.05 -4.02
N ALA A 78 12.76 6.17 -3.35
CA ALA A 78 14.08 6.80 -3.35
C ALA A 78 14.89 6.33 -2.13
N GLU A 79 16.17 5.96 -2.34
CA GLU A 79 17.11 5.61 -1.27
C GLU A 79 17.77 6.85 -0.67
N SER A 80 18.07 7.84 -1.51
CA SER A 80 18.68 9.11 -1.14
C SER A 80 18.43 10.17 -2.20
N TYR A 81 18.77 11.39 -1.87
CA TYR A 81 18.81 12.50 -2.82
C TYR A 81 19.90 13.50 -2.44
N ASP A 82 20.38 14.22 -3.45
CA ASP A 82 21.29 15.35 -3.33
C ASP A 82 20.62 16.60 -3.92
N VAL A 83 20.97 17.77 -3.38
CA VAL A 83 20.46 19.07 -3.84
C VAL A 83 21.64 19.94 -4.24
N SER A 84 21.56 20.61 -5.39
CA SER A 84 22.55 21.57 -5.82
C SER A 84 22.61 22.79 -4.88
N LYS A 85 23.74 23.49 -4.87
CA LYS A 85 23.98 24.64 -3.97
C LYS A 85 22.96 25.78 -4.13
N ASP A 86 22.42 25.95 -5.34
CA ASP A 86 21.38 26.92 -5.66
C ASP A 86 19.97 26.46 -5.31
N GLY A 87 19.80 25.21 -4.84
CA GLY A 87 18.51 24.65 -4.46
C GLY A 87 17.59 24.32 -5.65
N LEU A 88 18.11 24.33 -6.88
CA LEU A 88 17.30 24.13 -8.09
C LEU A 88 17.29 22.68 -8.58
N VAL A 89 18.37 21.94 -8.41
CA VAL A 89 18.51 20.59 -8.99
C VAL A 89 18.54 19.56 -7.89
N TYR A 90 17.61 18.62 -7.98
CA TYR A 90 17.51 17.45 -7.10
C TYR A 90 17.90 16.22 -7.90
N THR A 91 18.86 15.44 -7.39
CA THR A 91 19.27 14.16 -7.98
C THR A 91 18.92 13.04 -7.01
N PHE A 92 18.07 12.12 -7.44
CA PHE A 92 17.58 11.03 -6.62
C PHE A 92 18.25 9.72 -7.01
N LYS A 93 18.68 8.94 -6.04
CA LYS A 93 19.04 7.53 -6.18
C LYS A 93 17.79 6.69 -5.89
N LEU A 94 17.34 5.91 -6.88
CA LEU A 94 16.15 5.09 -6.77
C LEU A 94 16.49 3.68 -6.28
N ARG A 95 15.50 3.05 -5.65
CA ARG A 95 15.60 1.68 -5.15
C ARG A 95 15.63 0.69 -6.31
N ALA A 96 16.62 -0.19 -6.30
CA ALA A 96 16.74 -1.26 -7.28
C ALA A 96 15.83 -2.46 -6.97
N GLY A 97 15.43 -3.21 -8.00
CA GLY A 97 14.69 -4.47 -7.87
C GLY A 97 13.23 -4.33 -7.44
N VAL A 98 12.67 -3.12 -7.44
CA VAL A 98 11.25 -2.90 -7.19
C VAL A 98 10.46 -3.20 -8.44
N LYS A 99 9.34 -3.91 -8.29
CA LYS A 99 8.40 -4.21 -9.38
C LYS A 99 7.03 -3.61 -9.12
N PHE A 100 6.36 -3.24 -10.18
CA PHE A 100 4.93 -2.95 -10.15
C PHE A 100 4.12 -4.24 -10.06
N HIS A 101 2.84 -4.14 -9.70
CA HIS A 101 1.92 -5.29 -9.63
C HIS A 101 1.76 -6.04 -10.96
N ASP A 102 1.98 -5.37 -12.09
CA ASP A 102 1.97 -5.98 -13.43
C ASP A 102 3.29 -6.66 -13.82
N GLY A 103 4.24 -6.73 -12.88
CA GLY A 103 5.55 -7.36 -13.08
C GLY A 103 6.59 -6.48 -13.76
N THR A 104 6.23 -5.30 -14.29
CA THR A 104 7.16 -4.36 -14.89
C THR A 104 8.09 -3.73 -13.83
N GLU A 105 9.29 -3.30 -14.23
CA GLU A 105 10.27 -2.75 -13.31
C GLU A 105 10.02 -1.27 -13.00
N PHE A 106 10.12 -0.92 -11.73
CA PHE A 106 10.19 0.47 -11.29
C PHE A 106 11.57 1.05 -11.60
N ASN A 107 11.60 2.21 -12.25
CA ASN A 107 12.82 2.92 -12.63
C ASN A 107 12.58 4.43 -12.80
N ALA A 108 13.64 5.18 -13.13
CA ALA A 108 13.56 6.62 -13.32
C ALA A 108 12.63 7.04 -14.49
N ALA A 109 12.54 6.22 -15.54
CA ALA A 109 11.62 6.48 -16.65
C ALA A 109 10.16 6.38 -16.19
N ALA A 110 9.83 5.44 -15.30
CA ALA A 110 8.49 5.33 -14.72
C ALA A 110 8.13 6.58 -13.91
N VAL A 111 9.05 7.09 -13.09
CA VAL A 111 8.84 8.33 -12.33
C VAL A 111 8.63 9.51 -13.28
N LYS A 112 9.49 9.64 -14.30
CA LYS A 112 9.36 10.70 -15.32
C LYS A 112 8.00 10.64 -16.00
N THR A 113 7.55 9.47 -16.46
CA THR A 113 6.23 9.30 -17.10
C THR A 113 5.08 9.80 -16.21
N ASN A 114 5.12 9.52 -14.92
CA ASN A 114 4.10 9.97 -13.97
C ASN A 114 4.13 11.49 -13.77
N LEU A 115 5.31 12.07 -13.60
CA LEU A 115 5.46 13.52 -13.42
C LEU A 115 5.10 14.27 -14.71
N ASP A 116 5.52 13.81 -15.88
CA ASP A 116 5.11 14.39 -17.17
C ASP A 116 3.57 14.33 -17.34
N ARG A 117 2.95 13.20 -16.96
CA ARG A 117 1.48 13.05 -17.00
C ARG A 117 0.79 14.09 -16.15
N VAL A 118 1.20 14.27 -14.90
CA VAL A 118 0.51 15.20 -13.98
C VAL A 118 0.77 16.66 -14.34
N MET A 119 1.93 16.97 -14.93
CA MET A 119 2.27 18.33 -15.37
C MET A 119 1.62 18.70 -16.73
N ASN A 120 1.20 17.72 -17.53
CA ASN A 120 0.52 18.00 -18.79
C ASN A 120 -0.89 18.55 -18.52
N PRO A 121 -1.18 19.84 -18.90
CA PRO A 121 -2.45 20.48 -18.63
C PRO A 121 -3.64 19.83 -19.36
N GLU A 122 -3.39 19.12 -20.46
CA GLU A 122 -4.44 18.40 -21.21
C GLU A 122 -5.07 17.27 -20.38
N ASN A 123 -4.33 16.71 -19.41
CA ASN A 123 -4.83 15.65 -18.54
C ASN A 123 -5.79 16.17 -17.46
N ARG A 124 -5.78 17.48 -17.18
CA ARG A 124 -6.67 18.16 -16.21
C ARG A 124 -6.72 17.48 -14.84
N LEU A 125 -5.57 16.98 -14.37
CA LEU A 125 -5.46 16.28 -13.10
C LEU A 125 -5.53 17.26 -11.94
N LEU A 126 -6.30 16.94 -10.91
CA LEU A 126 -6.55 17.80 -9.75
C LEU A 126 -5.28 18.19 -9.00
N ARG A 127 -4.27 17.32 -9.00
CA ARG A 127 -2.99 17.54 -8.30
C ARG A 127 -1.91 18.22 -9.13
N ALA A 128 -2.20 18.65 -10.37
CA ALA A 128 -1.23 19.28 -11.26
C ALA A 128 -0.51 20.49 -10.62
N THR A 129 -1.22 21.30 -9.84
CA THR A 129 -0.66 22.50 -9.17
C THR A 129 0.44 22.16 -8.15
N GLN A 130 0.40 20.97 -7.56
CA GLN A 130 1.44 20.50 -6.61
C GLN A 130 2.82 20.37 -7.28
N PHE A 131 2.85 20.15 -8.60
CA PHE A 131 4.05 19.88 -9.38
C PHE A 131 4.44 21.06 -10.30
N ASN A 132 3.73 22.18 -10.26
CA ASN A 132 3.92 23.32 -11.17
C ASN A 132 5.28 24.00 -11.06
N ARG A 133 6.02 23.78 -9.94
CA ARG A 133 7.38 24.29 -9.73
C ARG A 133 8.45 23.50 -10.45
N ILE A 134 8.12 22.31 -10.95
CA ILE A 134 9.03 21.50 -11.72
C ILE A 134 9.23 22.14 -13.09
N ALA A 135 10.49 22.39 -13.47
CA ALA A 135 10.85 22.85 -14.82
C ALA A 135 11.16 21.67 -15.73
N LYS A 136 11.86 20.64 -15.20
CA LYS A 136 12.32 19.50 -16.01
C LYS A 136 12.46 18.25 -15.17
N VAL A 137 12.15 17.10 -15.76
CA VAL A 137 12.39 15.76 -15.20
C VAL A 137 13.23 14.94 -16.17
N GLU A 138 14.31 14.34 -15.69
CA GLU A 138 15.25 13.56 -16.50
C GLU A 138 15.52 12.20 -15.86
N ALA A 139 15.26 11.13 -16.60
CA ALA A 139 15.75 9.80 -16.27
C ALA A 139 17.20 9.71 -16.74
N VAL A 140 18.16 9.97 -15.84
CA VAL A 140 19.59 9.99 -16.16
C VAL A 140 20.10 8.58 -16.50
N ASN A 141 19.64 7.61 -15.71
CA ASN A 141 19.81 6.18 -15.95
C ASN A 141 18.66 5.45 -15.19
N PRO A 142 18.54 4.12 -15.29
CA PRO A 142 17.40 3.41 -14.67
C PRO A 142 17.19 3.70 -13.16
N LEU A 143 18.27 3.97 -12.42
CA LEU A 143 18.21 4.20 -10.97
C LEU A 143 18.59 5.63 -10.56
N SER A 144 18.71 6.56 -11.51
CA SER A 144 19.01 7.96 -11.22
C SER A 144 18.06 8.89 -11.93
N LEU A 145 17.30 9.64 -11.12
CA LEU A 145 16.34 10.65 -11.57
C LEU A 145 16.87 12.03 -11.21
N ARG A 146 16.76 12.99 -12.15
CA ARG A 146 17.04 14.39 -11.90
C ARG A 146 15.78 15.22 -12.10
N ILE A 147 15.47 16.09 -11.12
CA ILE A 147 14.38 17.06 -11.22
C ILE A 147 14.98 18.46 -11.06
N THR A 148 14.68 19.33 -12.02
CA THR A 148 15.07 20.74 -11.97
C THR A 148 13.82 21.57 -11.65
N LEU A 149 13.92 22.46 -10.68
CA LEU A 149 12.85 23.40 -10.30
C LEU A 149 13.00 24.72 -11.06
N LYS A 150 11.91 25.44 -11.21
CA LYS A 150 11.87 26.81 -11.78
C LYS A 150 12.47 27.84 -10.85
N GLU A 151 12.36 27.61 -9.54
CA GLU A 151 12.86 28.44 -8.45
C GLU A 151 13.18 27.56 -7.24
N PRO A 152 14.06 27.96 -6.31
CA PRO A 152 14.33 27.18 -5.11
C PRO A 152 13.07 27.04 -4.26
N PHE A 153 12.79 25.80 -3.81
CA PHE A 153 11.60 25.51 -3.02
C PHE A 153 11.91 24.50 -1.91
N GLY A 154 12.15 24.99 -0.69
CA GLY A 154 12.51 24.15 0.46
C GLY A 154 11.55 23.00 0.75
N PRO A 155 10.21 23.16 0.67
CA PRO A 155 9.25 22.08 0.90
C PRO A 155 9.14 21.05 -0.24
N PHE A 156 9.99 21.09 -1.26
CA PHE A 156 9.85 20.21 -2.45
C PHE A 156 9.80 18.70 -2.09
N ILE A 157 10.67 18.25 -1.19
CA ILE A 157 10.66 16.84 -0.75
C ILE A 157 9.36 16.50 -0.02
N ASN A 158 8.80 17.41 0.75
CA ASN A 158 7.49 17.22 1.40
C ASN A 158 6.37 17.07 0.35
N SER A 159 6.44 17.84 -0.75
CA SER A 159 5.50 17.67 -1.87
C SER A 159 5.60 16.26 -2.49
N LEU A 160 6.81 15.70 -2.62
CA LEU A 160 7.04 14.33 -3.10
C LEU A 160 6.69 13.25 -2.07
N ALA A 161 6.59 13.60 -0.79
CA ALA A 161 6.16 12.69 0.27
C ALA A 161 4.63 12.61 0.43
N HIS A 162 3.90 13.53 -0.20
CA HIS A 162 2.46 13.47 -0.23
C HIS A 162 1.97 12.28 -1.07
N ALA A 163 0.92 11.59 -0.62
CA ALA A 163 0.45 10.37 -1.28
C ALA A 163 -0.01 10.57 -2.74
N SER A 164 -0.34 11.79 -3.13
CA SER A 164 -0.61 12.13 -4.54
C SER A 164 0.63 12.17 -5.44
N ALA A 165 1.84 12.05 -4.88
CA ALA A 165 3.08 11.88 -5.66
C ALA A 165 3.43 10.39 -5.86
N ALA A 166 2.44 9.52 -5.80
CA ALA A 166 2.58 8.09 -5.99
C ALA A 166 2.91 7.73 -7.45
N ILE A 167 3.58 6.60 -7.64
CA ILE A 167 4.02 6.17 -8.97
C ILE A 167 3.12 5.04 -9.48
N ILE A 168 2.48 5.29 -10.60
CA ILE A 168 1.63 4.34 -11.33
C ILE A 168 2.50 3.63 -12.37
N SER A 169 2.24 2.35 -12.64
CA SER A 169 2.89 1.63 -13.74
C SER A 169 2.68 2.33 -15.08
N PRO A 170 3.74 2.66 -15.82
CA PRO A 170 3.60 3.21 -17.18
C PRO A 170 2.86 2.30 -18.14
N ALA A 171 3.02 0.98 -18.01
CA ALA A 171 2.29 0.00 -18.82
C ALA A 171 0.79 0.04 -18.52
N ALA A 172 0.40 0.19 -17.24
CA ALA A 172 -0.99 0.35 -16.86
C ALA A 172 -1.57 1.69 -17.34
N LEU A 173 -0.81 2.78 -17.27
CA LEU A 173 -1.22 4.08 -17.83
C LEU A 173 -1.47 3.98 -19.34
N GLN A 174 -0.61 3.29 -20.07
CA GLN A 174 -0.76 3.07 -21.50
C GLN A 174 -2.00 2.21 -21.82
N LYS A 175 -2.24 1.16 -21.02
CA LYS A 175 -3.33 0.23 -21.22
C LYS A 175 -4.68 0.84 -20.89
N TRP A 176 -4.78 1.55 -19.77
CA TRP A 176 -6.05 1.98 -19.20
C TRP A 176 -6.37 3.47 -19.42
N GLY A 177 -5.35 4.31 -19.71
CA GLY A 177 -5.56 5.74 -19.89
C GLY A 177 -6.28 6.38 -18.71
N LYS A 178 -7.47 6.94 -18.93
CA LYS A 178 -8.31 7.53 -17.86
C LYS A 178 -8.95 6.49 -16.96
N ASP A 179 -9.17 5.27 -17.45
CA ASP A 179 -9.77 4.18 -16.69
C ASP A 179 -8.81 3.61 -15.63
N ILE A 180 -7.56 4.12 -15.57
CA ILE A 180 -6.62 3.87 -14.44
C ILE A 180 -7.27 4.19 -13.08
N ALA A 181 -8.29 5.06 -13.07
CA ALA A 181 -9.12 5.36 -11.91
C ALA A 181 -9.79 4.13 -11.29
N PHE A 182 -9.98 3.06 -12.06
CA PHE A 182 -10.62 1.81 -11.63
C PHE A 182 -9.68 0.59 -11.69
N HIS A 183 -8.46 0.78 -12.17
CA HIS A 183 -7.47 -0.28 -12.39
C HIS A 183 -6.11 0.08 -11.79
N PRO A 184 -6.00 0.27 -10.47
CA PRO A 184 -4.76 0.69 -9.85
C PRO A 184 -3.67 -0.34 -10.01
N VAL A 185 -2.50 0.08 -10.51
CA VAL A 185 -1.28 -0.71 -10.63
C VAL A 185 -0.10 0.11 -10.15
N GLY A 186 0.40 -0.19 -8.98
CA GLY A 186 1.52 0.48 -8.32
C GLY A 186 2.57 -0.48 -7.82
N THR A 187 3.37 -0.04 -6.85
CA THR A 187 4.40 -0.82 -6.17
C THR A 187 4.02 -1.16 -4.73
N GLY A 188 2.80 -0.83 -4.32
CA GLY A 188 2.34 -0.95 -2.94
C GLY A 188 2.23 -2.39 -2.44
N PRO A 189 2.00 -2.57 -1.12
CA PRO A 189 1.98 -3.89 -0.50
C PRO A 189 0.82 -4.80 -0.94
N PHE A 190 -0.22 -4.23 -1.52
CA PHE A 190 -1.36 -5.00 -2.02
C PHE A 190 -1.60 -4.71 -3.50
N GLU A 191 -1.91 -5.75 -4.26
CA GLU A 191 -2.39 -5.63 -5.64
C GLU A 191 -3.91 -5.63 -5.68
N PHE A 192 -4.45 -4.88 -6.61
CA PHE A 192 -5.89 -4.70 -6.78
C PHE A 192 -6.57 -5.99 -7.25
N VAL A 193 -7.71 -6.32 -6.66
CA VAL A 193 -8.55 -7.44 -7.05
C VAL A 193 -9.83 -6.94 -7.72
N GLU A 194 -10.62 -6.15 -7.02
CA GLU A 194 -11.89 -5.65 -7.52
C GLU A 194 -12.34 -4.39 -6.79
N TRP A 195 -13.18 -3.63 -7.44
CA TRP A 195 -13.95 -2.56 -6.84
C TRP A 195 -15.43 -2.76 -7.16
N LYS A 196 -16.17 -3.29 -6.19
CA LYS A 196 -17.63 -3.28 -6.22
C LYS A 196 -18.11 -1.98 -5.60
N GLN A 197 -18.64 -1.09 -6.44
CA GLN A 197 -19.14 0.20 -5.99
C GLN A 197 -20.15 0.02 -4.85
N THR A 198 -20.07 0.87 -3.82
CA THR A 198 -20.86 0.81 -2.58
C THR A 198 -20.63 -0.39 -1.66
N GLU A 199 -19.94 -1.43 -2.10
CA GLU A 199 -19.67 -2.62 -1.29
C GLU A 199 -18.24 -2.64 -0.72
N ALA A 200 -17.24 -2.74 -1.61
CA ALA A 200 -15.83 -2.79 -1.19
C ALA A 200 -14.84 -2.53 -2.32
N ILE A 201 -13.65 -2.07 -1.92
CA ILE A 201 -12.42 -2.11 -2.72
C ILE A 201 -11.52 -3.16 -2.08
N VAL A 202 -11.14 -4.18 -2.86
CA VAL A 202 -10.43 -5.35 -2.39
C VAL A 202 -9.02 -5.39 -2.98
N GLY A 203 -8.06 -5.59 -2.12
CA GLY A 203 -6.66 -5.87 -2.47
C GLY A 203 -6.19 -7.17 -1.84
N LYS A 204 -5.37 -7.92 -2.54
CA LYS A 204 -4.65 -9.09 -2.03
C LYS A 204 -3.18 -8.75 -1.85
N LYS A 205 -2.51 -9.45 -0.95
CA LYS A 205 -1.07 -9.32 -0.73
C LYS A 205 -0.31 -9.45 -2.05
N PHE A 206 0.64 -8.54 -2.26
CA PHE A 206 1.55 -8.61 -3.38
C PHE A 206 2.80 -9.40 -3.00
N ASP A 207 2.93 -10.62 -3.51
CA ASP A 207 4.07 -11.50 -3.20
C ASP A 207 5.41 -10.93 -3.67
N GLY A 208 5.38 -10.09 -4.72
CA GLY A 208 6.54 -9.36 -5.24
C GLY A 208 6.91 -8.08 -4.46
N TYR A 209 6.29 -7.82 -3.31
CA TYR A 209 6.54 -6.58 -2.57
C TYR A 209 7.98 -6.48 -2.10
N TRP A 210 8.64 -5.37 -2.43
CA TRP A 210 10.07 -5.15 -2.19
C TRP A 210 10.47 -5.15 -0.71
N LYS A 211 9.56 -4.78 0.19
CA LYS A 211 9.82 -4.73 1.64
C LYS A 211 9.55 -6.11 2.27
N LYS A 212 10.61 -6.86 2.51
CA LYS A 212 10.53 -8.23 3.06
C LYS A 212 9.73 -8.30 4.35
N GLY A 213 8.86 -9.31 4.44
CA GLY A 213 8.02 -9.57 5.62
C GLY A 213 6.78 -8.70 5.73
N TYR A 214 6.45 -7.93 4.69
CA TYR A 214 5.22 -7.13 4.56
C TYR A 214 4.49 -7.48 3.25
N PRO A 215 3.17 -7.22 3.23
CA PRO A 215 2.29 -6.92 4.37
C PRO A 215 2.17 -8.11 5.34
N LYS A 216 1.62 -7.88 6.54
CA LYS A 216 1.43 -8.92 7.58
C LYS A 216 0.10 -9.68 7.42
N VAL A 217 -0.81 -9.14 6.62
CA VAL A 217 -2.12 -9.72 6.32
C VAL A 217 -2.17 -10.15 4.85
N ASP A 218 -3.04 -11.10 4.52
CA ASP A 218 -3.11 -11.68 3.17
C ASP A 218 -3.94 -10.82 2.20
N GLY A 219 -4.76 -9.92 2.73
CA GLY A 219 -5.56 -9.02 1.93
C GLY A 219 -6.10 -7.85 2.73
N VAL A 220 -6.76 -6.95 2.03
CA VAL A 220 -7.40 -5.77 2.58
C VAL A 220 -8.73 -5.52 1.89
N SER A 221 -9.75 -5.13 2.65
CA SER A 221 -11.05 -4.76 2.14
C SER A 221 -11.47 -3.41 2.71
N TRP A 222 -11.56 -2.39 1.88
CA TRP A 222 -12.08 -1.08 2.22
C TRP A 222 -13.59 -1.05 1.99
N LYS A 223 -14.37 -1.03 3.07
CA LYS A 223 -15.84 -1.04 3.02
C LYS A 223 -16.40 0.36 3.29
N PRO A 224 -17.07 1.01 2.34
CA PRO A 224 -17.80 2.24 2.60
C PRO A 224 -19.01 1.93 3.50
N VAL A 225 -19.02 2.49 4.71
CA VAL A 225 -20.10 2.38 5.69
C VAL A 225 -20.38 3.79 6.18
N LEU A 226 -21.40 4.44 5.62
CA LEU A 226 -21.61 5.88 5.81
C LEU A 226 -22.10 6.21 7.23
N GLU A 227 -22.84 5.30 7.86
CA GLU A 227 -23.39 5.50 9.20
C GLU A 227 -22.36 5.27 10.31
N ASN A 228 -22.14 6.28 11.13
CA ASN A 228 -21.16 6.26 12.22
C ASN A 228 -21.42 5.13 13.24
N ASN A 229 -22.69 4.93 13.63
CA ASN A 229 -23.07 3.89 14.58
C ASN A 229 -22.77 2.49 14.05
N THR A 230 -23.02 2.26 12.77
CA THR A 230 -22.72 0.99 12.13
C THR A 230 -21.20 0.73 12.11
N ARG A 231 -20.36 1.75 11.76
CA ARG A 231 -18.91 1.59 11.81
C ARG A 231 -18.40 1.29 13.23
N ALA A 232 -18.95 1.96 14.23
CA ALA A 232 -18.60 1.70 15.63
C ALA A 232 -19.00 0.29 16.08
N ALA A 233 -20.19 -0.18 15.69
CA ALA A 233 -20.66 -1.53 15.99
C ALA A 233 -19.79 -2.60 15.31
N MET A 234 -19.37 -2.41 14.06
CA MET A 234 -18.48 -3.32 13.34
C MET A 234 -17.14 -3.52 14.06
N LEU A 235 -16.58 -2.45 14.67
CA LEU A 235 -15.39 -2.59 15.53
C LEU A 235 -15.66 -3.40 16.79
N GLN A 236 -16.81 -3.16 17.46
CA GLN A 236 -17.15 -3.86 18.69
C GLN A 236 -17.43 -5.35 18.48
N THR A 237 -18.01 -5.71 17.34
CA THR A 237 -18.31 -7.10 16.99
C THR A 237 -17.13 -7.83 16.35
N GLY A 238 -16.06 -7.10 15.96
CA GLY A 238 -14.92 -7.67 15.21
C GLY A 238 -15.24 -7.91 13.73
N GLU A 239 -16.32 -7.33 13.19
CA GLU A 239 -16.61 -7.36 11.74
C GLU A 239 -15.67 -6.43 10.96
N ALA A 240 -15.14 -5.40 11.60
CA ALA A 240 -14.10 -4.54 11.05
C ALA A 240 -12.89 -4.47 12.00
N ASP A 241 -11.69 -4.46 11.43
CA ASP A 241 -10.42 -4.28 12.14
C ASP A 241 -10.08 -2.81 12.32
N PHE A 242 -10.67 -1.93 11.52
CA PHE A 242 -10.43 -0.50 11.53
C PHE A 242 -11.70 0.25 11.11
N ALA A 243 -11.98 1.40 11.75
CA ALA A 243 -13.07 2.30 11.38
C ALA A 243 -12.64 3.77 11.42
N TYR A 244 -12.96 4.52 10.35
CA TYR A 244 -12.62 5.95 10.24
C TYR A 244 -13.57 6.69 9.27
N PRO A 245 -13.92 7.93 9.57
CA PRO A 245 -13.81 8.60 10.86
C PRO A 245 -14.91 8.13 11.83
N LEU A 246 -14.69 8.34 13.12
CA LEU A 246 -15.75 8.21 14.13
C LEU A 246 -15.91 9.53 14.88
N PRO A 247 -17.15 9.93 15.25
CA PRO A 247 -17.40 11.07 16.13
C PRO A 247 -16.70 10.90 17.47
N TYR A 248 -16.31 12.03 18.07
CA TYR A 248 -15.58 12.04 19.34
C TYR A 248 -16.29 11.27 20.45
N GLU A 249 -17.61 11.40 20.54
CA GLU A 249 -18.44 10.72 21.57
C GLU A 249 -18.36 9.20 21.42
N GLN A 250 -18.41 8.70 20.19
CA GLN A 250 -18.27 7.26 19.91
C GLN A 250 -16.84 6.78 20.18
N ALA A 251 -15.85 7.54 19.76
CA ALA A 251 -14.45 7.23 20.04
C ALA A 251 -14.17 7.17 21.55
N ALA A 252 -14.77 8.07 22.35
CA ALA A 252 -14.65 8.07 23.80
C ALA A 252 -15.29 6.84 24.46
N ILE A 253 -16.39 6.31 23.89
CA ILE A 253 -17.01 5.06 24.34
C ILE A 253 -16.13 3.87 23.99
N LEU A 254 -15.65 3.80 22.74
CA LEU A 254 -14.82 2.70 22.23
C LEU A 254 -13.48 2.61 22.97
N LYS A 255 -12.91 3.72 23.42
CA LYS A 255 -11.69 3.75 24.23
C LYS A 255 -11.80 2.95 25.54
N LYS A 256 -13.03 2.66 26.01
CA LYS A 256 -13.29 1.87 27.21
C LYS A 256 -13.51 0.38 26.91
N VAL A 257 -13.54 0.00 25.63
CA VAL A 257 -13.75 -1.39 25.20
C VAL A 257 -12.40 -2.07 25.10
N ASP A 258 -12.25 -3.21 25.76
CA ASP A 258 -11.03 -4.03 25.65
C ASP A 258 -10.73 -4.38 24.19
N LYS A 259 -9.44 -4.36 23.83
CA LYS A 259 -8.90 -4.67 22.50
C LYS A 259 -9.20 -3.63 21.41
N ILE A 260 -9.82 -2.49 21.72
CA ILE A 260 -9.97 -1.39 20.77
C ILE A 260 -8.98 -0.28 21.14
N GLU A 261 -8.10 0.05 20.19
CA GLU A 261 -7.21 1.19 20.29
C GLU A 261 -7.83 2.40 19.57
N VAL A 262 -7.91 3.52 20.25
CA VAL A 262 -8.40 4.79 19.68
C VAL A 262 -7.22 5.72 19.48
N VAL A 263 -6.92 6.01 18.21
CA VAL A 263 -5.89 6.97 17.78
C VAL A 263 -6.56 8.29 17.41
N THR A 264 -6.06 9.40 17.96
CA THR A 264 -6.56 10.77 17.75
C THR A 264 -5.51 11.65 17.12
#